data_435ce4f23e8990be300ecb56b1ccc244
#
_entry.id   435ce4f23e8990be300ecb56b1ccc244
#
_cell.length_a   1.000
_cell.length_b   1.000
_cell.length_c   1.000
_cell.angle_alpha   90.00
_cell.angle_beta   90.00
_cell.angle_gamma   90.00
#
_symmetry.space_group_name_H-M   'P 1'
#
loop_
_entity.id
_entity.type
_entity.pdbx_description
1 polymer ?
#
loop_
_entity_poly.entity_id
_entity_poly.type
_entity_poly.pdbx_seq_one_letter_code
_entity_poly.pdbx_strand_id
1 'polypeptide(L)'
;LRSQVYSPDIVVVVDPGLLKLVDVTEGLKPGGTLILNTTGKPADFEFAQRFRVAIVDAAAISIRHKLLVGGIPVINTPILGCVPRVTDLVTIGSIEEAIRDQWKGEAGVRNALAAREAYEQTEVNR
;
A
#
# COMPACT_ATOMS: atom_id res chain seq x y z
N LEU A 1 14.30 20.17 1.92
CA LEU A 1 14.01 20.12 0.48
C LEU A 1 13.31 18.82 0.15
N ARG A 2 12.22 18.91 -0.57
CA ARG A 2 11.56 17.70 -1.01
C ARG A 2 11.17 17.77 -2.48
N SER A 3 11.13 16.59 -3.06
CA SER A 3 10.77 16.40 -4.45
C SER A 3 9.27 16.19 -4.56
N GLN A 4 8.71 16.59 -5.69
CA GLN A 4 7.34 16.28 -6.04
C GLN A 4 7.34 15.49 -7.33
N VAL A 5 6.40 14.54 -7.41
CA VAL A 5 6.19 13.79 -8.63
C VAL A 5 4.91 14.32 -9.26
N TYR A 6 5.04 14.93 -10.44
CA TYR A 6 3.91 15.58 -11.08
C TYR A 6 3.11 14.65 -11.99
N SER A 7 3.73 13.57 -12.46
CA SER A 7 3.05 12.61 -13.33
C SER A 7 3.41 11.19 -12.90
N PRO A 8 2.93 10.75 -11.74
CA PRO A 8 3.29 9.43 -11.24
C PRO A 8 2.62 8.30 -12.03
N ASP A 9 3.21 7.12 -11.96
CA ASP A 9 2.63 5.90 -12.48
C ASP A 9 1.81 5.18 -11.41
N ILE A 10 2.23 5.30 -10.15
CA ILE A 10 1.59 4.66 -9.00
C ILE A 10 1.47 5.68 -7.89
N VAL A 11 0.28 5.76 -7.30
CA VAL A 11 0.02 6.60 -6.13
C VAL A 11 -0.39 5.70 -4.99
N VAL A 12 0.23 5.87 -3.83
CA VAL A 12 -0.10 5.10 -2.63
C VAL A 12 -0.77 6.03 -1.62
N VAL A 13 -2.00 5.69 -1.21
CA VAL A 13 -2.75 6.47 -0.24
C VAL A 13 -2.77 5.71 1.08
N VAL A 14 -1.98 6.21 2.03
CA VAL A 14 -1.81 5.57 3.34
C VAL A 14 -2.96 5.91 4.27
N ASP A 15 -3.46 7.15 4.21
CA ASP A 15 -4.53 7.61 5.06
C ASP A 15 -5.83 7.69 4.26
N PRO A 16 -6.81 6.82 4.56
CA PRO A 16 -8.06 6.81 3.80
C PRO A 16 -8.84 8.12 3.91
N GLY A 17 -8.59 8.92 4.95
CA GLY A 17 -9.22 10.22 5.07
C GLY A 17 -8.88 11.17 3.94
N LEU A 18 -7.72 10.99 3.30
CA LEU A 18 -7.33 11.83 2.18
C LEU A 18 -8.25 11.67 0.98
N LEU A 19 -8.91 10.52 0.85
CA LEU A 19 -9.79 10.27 -0.29
C LEU A 19 -10.97 11.24 -0.34
N LYS A 20 -11.32 11.83 0.79
CA LYS A 20 -12.43 12.79 0.87
C LYS A 20 -11.96 14.23 0.83
N LEU A 21 -10.67 14.47 1.01
CA LEU A 21 -10.13 15.82 1.16
C LEU A 21 -9.44 16.32 -0.11
N VAL A 22 -8.82 15.43 -0.88
CA VAL A 22 -8.06 15.83 -2.05
C VAL A 22 -8.33 14.85 -3.19
N ASP A 23 -8.06 15.31 -4.41
CA ASP A 23 -8.14 14.45 -5.59
C ASP A 23 -6.82 13.67 -5.69
N VAL A 24 -6.84 12.42 -5.21
CA VAL A 24 -5.65 11.58 -5.19
C VAL A 24 -5.24 11.12 -6.59
N THR A 25 -6.09 11.34 -7.60
CA THR A 25 -5.79 10.95 -8.99
C THR A 25 -5.13 12.07 -9.77
N GLU A 26 -5.01 13.26 -9.19
CA GLU A 26 -4.46 14.41 -9.92
C GLU A 26 -3.04 14.11 -10.40
N GLY A 27 -2.82 14.28 -11.69
CA GLY A 27 -1.51 14.04 -12.29
C GLY A 27 -1.19 12.58 -12.57
N LEU A 28 -2.04 11.65 -12.12
CA LEU A 28 -1.80 10.23 -12.37
C LEU A 28 -1.94 9.95 -13.87
N LYS A 29 -0.96 9.25 -14.43
CA LYS A 29 -0.95 8.96 -15.86
C LYS A 29 -2.12 8.07 -16.24
N PRO A 30 -2.65 8.21 -17.47
CA PRO A 30 -3.69 7.31 -17.95
C PRO A 30 -3.23 5.85 -17.80
N GLY A 31 -4.10 5.00 -17.27
CA GLY A 31 -3.75 3.62 -17.00
C GLY A 31 -2.91 3.44 -15.75
N GLY A 32 -2.69 4.50 -14.98
CA GLY A 32 -1.93 4.42 -13.74
C GLY A 32 -2.66 3.65 -12.65
N THR A 33 -1.99 3.48 -11.53
CA THR A 33 -2.47 2.63 -10.44
C THR A 33 -2.53 3.41 -9.13
N LEU A 34 -3.61 3.18 -8.37
CA LEU A 34 -3.71 3.65 -7.00
C LEU A 34 -3.70 2.45 -6.05
N ILE A 35 -2.89 2.55 -4.99
CA ILE A 35 -2.89 1.58 -3.91
C ILE A 35 -3.49 2.28 -2.71
N LEU A 36 -4.60 1.75 -2.19
CA LEU A 36 -5.36 2.42 -1.13
C LEU A 36 -5.38 1.57 0.13
N ASN A 37 -5.10 2.21 1.25
CA ASN A 37 -5.33 1.61 2.57
C ASN A 37 -6.78 1.90 2.95
N THR A 38 -7.64 0.91 2.79
CA THR A 38 -9.07 1.10 3.06
C THR A 38 -9.73 -0.24 3.32
N THR A 39 -10.88 -0.19 3.99
CA THR A 39 -11.71 -1.39 4.20
C THR A 39 -12.71 -1.61 3.07
N GLY A 40 -12.79 -0.67 2.11
CA GLY A 40 -13.74 -0.78 1.01
C GLY A 40 -13.30 -1.77 -0.06
N LYS A 41 -13.96 -1.67 -1.20
CA LYS A 41 -13.67 -2.49 -2.38
C LYS A 41 -13.25 -1.57 -3.52
N PRO A 42 -12.48 -2.09 -4.50
CA PRO A 42 -12.09 -1.24 -5.63
C PRO A 42 -13.28 -0.59 -6.34
N ALA A 43 -14.38 -1.31 -6.47
CA ALA A 43 -15.55 -0.80 -7.17
C ALA A 43 -16.27 0.33 -6.42
N ASP A 44 -15.95 0.54 -5.14
CA ASP A 44 -16.56 1.63 -4.37
C ASP A 44 -16.07 2.99 -4.83
N PHE A 45 -14.98 3.04 -5.60
CA PHE A 45 -14.36 4.29 -6.00
C PHE A 45 -14.67 4.60 -7.46
N GLU A 46 -15.14 5.81 -7.71
CA GLU A 46 -15.51 6.24 -9.06
C GLU A 46 -14.31 6.16 -10.00
N PHE A 47 -13.15 6.53 -9.52
CA PHE A 47 -11.95 6.52 -10.35
C PHE A 47 -11.47 5.11 -10.73
N ALA A 48 -12.06 4.05 -10.15
CA ALA A 48 -11.74 2.69 -10.57
C ALA A 48 -12.15 2.40 -12.01
N GLN A 49 -12.98 3.25 -12.60
CA GLN A 49 -13.35 3.12 -14.01
C GLN A 49 -12.25 3.63 -14.93
N ARG A 50 -11.35 4.48 -14.42
CA ARG A 50 -10.30 5.10 -15.22
C ARG A 50 -8.91 4.60 -14.87
N PHE A 51 -8.74 4.11 -13.66
CA PHE A 51 -7.44 3.70 -13.16
C PHE A 51 -7.50 2.32 -12.55
N ARG A 52 -6.33 1.69 -12.46
CA ARG A 52 -6.21 0.44 -11.72
C ARG A 52 -6.20 0.78 -10.23
N VAL A 53 -7.04 0.08 -9.47
CA VAL A 53 -7.16 0.34 -8.02
C VAL A 53 -6.88 -0.93 -7.26
N ALA A 54 -5.88 -0.90 -6.40
CA ALA A 54 -5.53 -1.99 -5.50
C ALA A 54 -5.84 -1.55 -4.08
N ILE A 55 -6.57 -2.34 -3.33
CA ILE A 55 -6.92 -2.01 -1.97
C ILE A 55 -6.47 -3.08 -0.99
N VAL A 56 -6.17 -2.66 0.22
CA VAL A 56 -5.82 -3.54 1.32
C VAL A 56 -6.15 -2.82 2.64
N ASP A 57 -6.59 -3.57 3.64
CA ASP A 57 -6.76 -3.04 4.99
C ASP A 57 -5.46 -3.23 5.75
N ALA A 58 -4.52 -2.32 5.52
CA ALA A 58 -3.20 -2.40 6.12
C ALA A 58 -3.23 -2.19 7.64
N ALA A 59 -4.20 -1.43 8.13
CA ALA A 59 -4.34 -1.22 9.57
C ALA A 59 -4.67 -2.52 10.29
N ALA A 60 -5.62 -3.29 9.77
CA ALA A 60 -5.98 -4.57 10.38
C ALA A 60 -4.81 -5.54 10.35
N ILE A 61 -4.06 -5.56 9.25
CA ILE A 61 -2.87 -6.41 9.14
C ILE A 61 -1.84 -6.02 10.19
N SER A 62 -1.59 -4.73 10.35
CA SER A 62 -0.61 -4.26 11.35
C SER A 62 -1.03 -4.64 12.76
N ILE A 63 -2.30 -4.54 13.06
CA ILE A 63 -2.81 -4.91 14.38
C ILE A 63 -2.58 -6.41 14.63
N ARG A 64 -2.86 -7.26 13.64
CA ARG A 64 -2.66 -8.70 13.77
C ARG A 64 -1.20 -9.06 14.02
N HIS A 65 -0.29 -8.31 13.41
CA HIS A 65 1.15 -8.56 13.55
C HIS A 65 1.79 -7.73 14.66
N LYS A 66 0.96 -7.03 15.46
CA LYS A 66 1.41 -6.24 16.61
C LYS A 66 2.37 -5.14 16.20
N LEU A 67 2.13 -4.54 15.04
CA LEU A 67 2.94 -3.43 14.52
C LEU A 67 2.27 -2.12 14.90
N LEU A 68 2.49 -1.70 16.14
CA LEU A 68 1.88 -0.49 16.69
C LEU A 68 2.98 0.39 17.26
N VAL A 69 2.83 1.70 17.08
CA VAL A 69 3.69 2.70 17.71
C VAL A 69 2.77 3.67 18.42
N GLY A 70 2.88 3.72 19.76
CA GLY A 70 1.99 4.56 20.56
C GLY A 70 0.53 4.20 20.39
N GLY A 71 0.23 2.92 20.18
CA GLY A 71 -1.13 2.46 19.96
C GLY A 71 -1.66 2.66 18.56
N ILE A 72 -0.85 3.23 17.64
CA ILE A 72 -1.28 3.52 16.29
C ILE A 72 -0.69 2.49 15.33
N PRO A 73 -1.51 1.86 14.46
CA PRO A 73 -1.00 0.88 13.50
C PRO A 73 0.03 1.47 12.53
N VAL A 74 1.07 0.70 12.26
CA VAL A 74 2.08 1.07 11.27
C VAL A 74 1.55 0.65 9.90
N ILE A 75 1.36 1.61 8.99
CA ILE A 75 0.76 1.36 7.68
C ILE A 75 1.81 1.27 6.59
N ASN A 76 2.84 2.11 6.67
CA ASN A 76 3.77 2.33 5.56
C ASN A 76 4.62 1.11 5.21
N THR A 77 4.85 0.19 6.13
CA THR A 77 5.63 -1.00 5.83
C THR A 77 4.76 -2.13 5.24
N PRO A 78 3.64 -2.51 5.89
CA PRO A 78 2.79 -3.55 5.32
C PRO A 78 2.27 -3.21 3.93
N ILE A 79 1.93 -1.95 3.68
CA ILE A 79 1.34 -1.57 2.40
C ILE A 79 2.33 -1.75 1.24
N LEU A 80 3.63 -1.83 1.53
CA LEU A 80 4.62 -2.13 0.51
C LEU A 80 4.37 -3.48 -0.16
N GLY A 81 3.74 -4.41 0.55
CA GLY A 81 3.42 -5.71 -0.01
C GLY A 81 2.43 -5.65 -1.15
N CYS A 82 1.70 -4.54 -1.28
CA CYS A 82 0.76 -4.38 -2.39
C CYS A 82 1.45 -4.07 -3.71
N VAL A 83 2.65 -3.51 -3.66
CA VAL A 83 3.34 -3.05 -4.86
C VAL A 83 3.58 -4.18 -5.87
N PRO A 84 4.09 -5.36 -5.46
CA PRO A 84 4.29 -6.46 -6.43
C PRO A 84 2.99 -6.99 -7.03
N ARG A 85 1.84 -6.61 -6.49
CA ARG A 85 0.55 -7.01 -7.07
C ARG A 85 0.19 -6.16 -8.28
N VAL A 86 0.81 -4.99 -8.43
CA VAL A 86 0.45 -4.05 -9.50
C VAL A 86 1.61 -3.73 -10.42
N THR A 87 2.80 -4.24 -10.16
CA THR A 87 3.94 -4.05 -11.05
C THR A 87 4.89 -5.23 -10.94
N ASP A 88 5.60 -5.52 -12.04
CA ASP A 88 6.60 -6.57 -12.09
C ASP A 88 8.00 -6.07 -11.75
N LEU A 89 8.13 -4.78 -11.41
CA LEU A 89 9.45 -4.20 -11.11
C LEU A 89 10.06 -4.76 -9.83
N VAL A 90 9.23 -5.21 -8.90
CA VAL A 90 9.68 -5.80 -7.63
C VAL A 90 8.86 -7.05 -7.36
N THR A 91 9.43 -7.96 -6.55
CA THR A 91 8.74 -9.17 -6.11
C THR A 91 8.46 -9.07 -4.63
N ILE A 92 7.50 -9.86 -4.15
CA ILE A 92 7.24 -9.88 -2.70
C ILE A 92 8.47 -10.40 -1.95
N GLY A 93 9.21 -11.32 -2.54
CA GLY A 93 10.45 -11.81 -1.92
C GLY A 93 11.47 -10.71 -1.73
N SER A 94 11.65 -9.83 -2.72
CA SER A 94 12.60 -8.74 -2.59
C SER A 94 12.12 -7.70 -1.58
N ILE A 95 10.80 -7.46 -1.48
CA ILE A 95 10.23 -6.58 -0.47
C ILE A 95 10.52 -7.14 0.93
N GLU A 96 10.25 -8.43 1.13
CA GLU A 96 10.49 -9.06 2.43
C GLU A 96 11.98 -9.00 2.82
N GLU A 97 12.84 -9.25 1.86
CA GLU A 97 14.27 -9.21 2.13
C GLU A 97 14.73 -7.81 2.53
N ALA A 98 14.27 -6.80 1.80
CA ALA A 98 14.61 -5.41 2.11
C ALA A 98 14.10 -5.01 3.50
N ILE A 99 12.91 -5.46 3.87
CA ILE A 99 12.35 -5.17 5.18
C ILE A 99 13.21 -5.82 6.27
N ARG A 100 13.59 -7.08 6.09
CA ARG A 100 14.41 -7.76 7.09
C ARG A 100 15.80 -7.15 7.21
N ASP A 101 16.30 -6.55 6.13
CA ASP A 101 17.57 -5.85 6.18
C ASP A 101 17.46 -4.51 6.90
N GLN A 102 16.33 -3.83 6.74
CA GLN A 102 16.10 -2.52 7.36
C GLN A 102 15.88 -2.65 8.87
N TRP A 103 15.11 -3.63 9.30
CA TRP A 103 14.82 -3.85 10.71
C TRP A 103 15.32 -5.23 11.10
N LYS A 104 16.34 -5.27 11.96
CA LYS A 104 16.96 -6.53 12.35
C LYS A 104 16.11 -7.27 13.37
N GLY A 105 16.29 -8.57 13.42
CA GLY A 105 15.70 -9.42 14.43
C GLY A 105 14.19 -9.59 14.26
N GLU A 106 13.50 -9.67 15.37
CA GLU A 106 12.06 -9.97 15.37
C GLU A 106 11.24 -8.89 14.69
N ALA A 107 11.66 -7.63 14.82
CA ALA A 107 10.92 -6.54 14.18
C ALA A 107 10.93 -6.70 12.65
N GLY A 108 12.07 -7.07 12.08
CA GLY A 108 12.15 -7.29 10.64
C GLY A 108 11.29 -8.45 10.19
N VAL A 109 11.31 -9.55 10.93
CA VAL A 109 10.49 -10.72 10.62
C VAL A 109 9.01 -10.36 10.67
N ARG A 110 8.60 -9.64 11.71
CA ARG A 110 7.20 -9.28 11.90
C ARG A 110 6.70 -8.34 10.79
N ASN A 111 7.51 -7.35 10.45
CA ASN A 111 7.17 -6.43 9.37
C ASN A 111 7.12 -7.14 8.02
N ALA A 112 8.04 -8.07 7.76
CA ALA A 112 8.06 -8.81 6.51
C ALA A 112 6.81 -9.71 6.39
N LEU A 113 6.40 -10.34 7.49
CA LEU A 113 5.19 -11.16 7.47
C LEU A 113 3.95 -10.32 7.21
N ALA A 114 3.90 -9.10 7.75
CA ALA A 114 2.79 -8.19 7.49
C ALA A 114 2.73 -7.79 6.02
N ALA A 115 3.88 -7.52 5.41
CA ALA A 115 3.92 -7.19 3.99
C ALA A 115 3.48 -8.38 3.13
N ARG A 116 3.85 -9.60 3.51
CA ARG A 116 3.41 -10.81 2.81
C ARG A 116 1.90 -10.95 2.90
N GLU A 117 1.31 -10.72 4.06
CA GLU A 117 -0.14 -10.80 4.20
C GLU A 117 -0.82 -9.75 3.35
N ALA A 118 -0.29 -8.52 3.31
CA ALA A 118 -0.83 -7.48 2.46
C ALA A 118 -0.79 -7.89 0.99
N TYR A 119 0.32 -8.50 0.57
CA TYR A 119 0.44 -9.02 -0.79
C TYR A 119 -0.67 -10.02 -1.11
N GLU A 120 -0.94 -10.92 -0.17
CA GLU A 120 -1.94 -11.97 -0.39
C GLU A 120 -3.36 -11.44 -0.35
N GLN A 121 -3.63 -10.40 0.42
CA GLN A 121 -4.97 -9.90 0.62
C GLN A 121 -5.36 -8.73 -0.28
N THR A 122 -4.42 -8.18 -1.03
CA THR A 122 -4.71 -7.07 -1.94
C THR A 122 -5.76 -7.46 -2.96
N GLU A 123 -6.78 -6.62 -3.12
CA GLU A 123 -7.81 -6.79 -4.15
C GLU A 123 -7.60 -5.73 -5.22
N VAL A 124 -7.62 -6.15 -6.48
CA VAL A 124 -7.38 -5.26 -7.61
C VAL A 124 -8.59 -5.30 -8.52
N ASN A 125 -9.05 -4.15 -9.00
CA ASN A 125 -10.13 -4.10 -9.97
C ASN A 125 -9.66 -4.63 -11.32
N ARG A 126 -10.64 -4.98 -12.18
CA ARG A 126 -10.32 -5.52 -13.50
C ARG A 126 -10.43 -4.45 -14.55
#